data_1fb062ce6432718a0a132dde4b554b57
#
_entry.id   1fb062ce6432718a0a132dde4b554b57
#
_cell.length_a   1.000
_cell.length_b   1.000
_cell.length_c   1.000
_cell.angle_alpha   90.00
_cell.angle_beta   90.00
_cell.angle_gamma   90.00
#
_symmetry.space_group_name_H-M   'P 1'
#
loop_
_entity.id
_entity.type
_entity.pdbx_description
1 polymer ?
#
loop_
_entity_poly.entity_id
_entity_poly.type
_entity_poly.pdbx_seq_one_letter_code
_entity_poly.pdbx_strand_id
1 'polypeptide(L)'
;MRLNSPLDKILNNETKIRVLRIFCRTAGEMSGRQMAKMAGVTPKTAHETLQDLLREGALVMRAVGKTHLFRLNEDRAIVRE
;
A
#
# COMPACT_ATOMS: atom_id res chain seq x y z
N MET A 1 -24.67 -6.01 8.41
CA MET A 1 -24.11 -5.94 7.87
C MET A 1 -23.73 -4.92 7.15
N ARG A 2 -24.29 -4.06 6.78
CA ARG A 2 -23.91 -3.06 6.16
C ARG A 2 -23.25 -2.11 6.99
N LEU A 3 -23.36 -2.10 8.21
CA LEU A 3 -22.71 -1.22 9.12
C LEU A 3 -21.23 -1.35 9.02
N ASN A 4 -20.76 -2.54 8.77
CA ASN A 4 -19.33 -2.77 8.71
C ASN A 4 -18.67 -2.20 7.48
N SER A 5 -19.41 -2.10 6.42
CA SER A 5 -18.82 -1.61 5.18
C SER A 5 -18.24 -0.22 5.29
N PRO A 6 -18.94 0.76 5.85
CA PRO A 6 -18.38 2.08 5.97
C PRO A 6 -17.15 2.10 6.87
N LEU A 7 -17.18 1.29 7.92
CA LEU A 7 -16.05 1.24 8.81
C LEU A 7 -14.85 0.64 8.13
N ASP A 8 -15.08 -0.39 7.32
CA ASP A 8 -13.99 -1.02 6.61
C ASP A 8 -13.34 -0.03 5.67
N LYS A 9 -14.13 0.80 5.01
CA LYS A 9 -13.59 1.76 4.09
C LYS A 9 -12.74 2.79 4.82
N ILE A 10 -13.18 3.25 5.96
CA ILE A 10 -12.45 4.22 6.73
C ILE A 10 -11.12 3.64 7.17
N LEU A 11 -11.13 2.39 7.65
CA LEU A 11 -9.91 1.76 8.09
C LEU A 11 -8.96 1.56 6.92
N ASN A 12 -9.51 1.19 5.75
CA ASN A 12 -8.67 1.00 4.60
C ASN A 12 -8.03 2.30 4.17
N ASN A 13 -8.76 3.41 4.27
CA ASN A 13 -8.19 4.69 3.90
C ASN A 13 -7.06 5.08 4.83
N GLU A 14 -7.24 4.85 6.11
CA GLU A 14 -6.18 5.15 7.06
C GLU A 14 -4.96 4.30 6.79
N THR A 15 -5.18 3.03 6.50
CA THR A 15 -4.08 2.14 6.22
C THR A 15 -3.37 2.55 4.93
N LYS A 16 -4.13 2.96 3.93
CA LYS A 16 -3.54 3.42 2.68
C LYS A 16 -2.64 4.62 2.92
N ILE A 17 -3.11 5.57 3.70
CA ILE A 17 -2.32 6.76 3.99
C ILE A 17 -1.06 6.39 4.73
N ARG A 18 -1.18 5.49 5.69
CA ARG A 18 -0.02 5.05 6.45
C ARG A 18 1.01 4.38 5.56
N VAL A 19 0.54 3.50 4.68
CA VAL A 19 1.42 2.78 3.77
C VAL A 19 2.10 3.74 2.81
N LEU A 20 1.35 4.67 2.25
CA LEU A 20 1.93 5.64 1.34
C LEU A 20 2.97 6.50 2.04
N ARG A 21 2.70 6.87 3.27
CA ARG A 21 3.63 7.67 4.03
C ARG A 21 4.94 6.91 4.26
N ILE A 22 4.85 5.62 4.53
CA ILE A 22 6.04 4.80 4.72
C ILE A 22 6.84 4.74 3.43
N PHE A 23 6.17 4.56 2.30
CA PHE A 23 6.88 4.53 1.02
C PHE A 23 7.55 5.87 0.73
N CYS A 24 6.90 6.97 1.09
CA CYS A 24 7.51 8.28 0.89
C CYS A 24 8.78 8.44 1.71
N ARG A 25 8.76 7.93 2.93
CA ARG A 25 9.93 8.04 3.77
C ARG A 25 11.07 7.18 3.34
N THR A 26 10.80 5.97 2.92
CA THR A 26 11.87 5.04 2.60
C THR A 26 12.38 5.25 1.20
N ALA A 27 11.57 5.84 0.33
CA ALA A 27 11.97 6.11 -1.05
C ALA A 27 12.58 4.90 -1.73
N GLY A 28 12.02 3.74 -1.52
CA GLY A 28 12.55 2.53 -2.12
C GLY A 28 11.51 1.48 -2.28
N GLU A 29 11.97 0.29 -2.61
CA GLU A 29 11.08 -0.83 -2.79
C GLU A 29 10.95 -1.62 -1.50
N MET A 30 9.79 -2.23 -1.31
CA MET A 30 9.53 -3.00 -0.14
C MET A 30 8.63 -4.16 -0.48
N SER A 31 8.84 -5.30 0.19
CA SER A 31 7.95 -6.42 0.01
C SER A 31 6.70 -6.19 0.86
N GLY A 32 5.66 -6.93 0.56
CA GLY A 32 4.44 -6.82 1.35
C GLY A 32 4.66 -7.19 2.79
N ARG A 33 5.52 -8.16 3.03
CA ARG A 33 5.81 -8.60 4.38
C ARG A 33 6.50 -7.50 5.18
N GLN A 34 7.45 -6.81 4.56
CA GLN A 34 8.12 -5.72 5.23
C GLN A 34 7.14 -4.60 5.51
N MET A 35 6.27 -4.30 4.54
CA MET A 35 5.30 -3.25 4.71
C MET A 35 4.35 -3.57 5.85
N ALA A 36 3.93 -4.83 5.98
CA ALA A 36 3.03 -5.21 7.05
C ALA A 36 3.68 -4.94 8.40
N LYS A 37 4.97 -5.24 8.52
CA LYS A 37 5.66 -5.00 9.77
C LYS A 37 5.80 -3.52 10.06
N MET A 38 6.17 -2.74 9.06
CA MET A 38 6.36 -1.32 9.27
C MET A 38 5.08 -0.58 9.54
N ALA A 39 4.00 -1.01 8.92
CA ALA A 39 2.72 -0.36 9.12
C ALA A 39 1.99 -0.88 10.36
N GLY A 40 2.49 -1.98 10.93
CA GLY A 40 1.85 -2.54 12.11
C GLY A 40 0.52 -3.17 11.82
N VAL A 41 0.39 -3.78 10.64
CA VAL A 41 -0.87 -4.44 10.28
C VAL A 41 -0.58 -5.89 9.94
N THR A 42 -1.64 -6.67 9.81
CA THR A 42 -1.49 -8.08 9.47
C THR A 42 -1.06 -8.20 8.01
N PRO A 43 -0.42 -9.30 7.65
CA PRO A 43 -0.05 -9.50 6.25
C PRO A 43 -1.25 -9.44 5.31
N LYS A 44 -2.40 -9.92 5.78
CA LYS A 44 -3.59 -9.88 4.95
C LYS A 44 -4.02 -8.45 4.66
N THR A 45 -4.04 -7.61 5.71
CA THR A 45 -4.43 -6.23 5.54
C THR A 45 -3.43 -5.49 4.65
N ALA A 46 -2.14 -5.77 4.85
CA ALA A 46 -1.13 -5.14 4.02
C ALA A 46 -1.32 -5.53 2.56
N HIS A 47 -1.57 -6.82 2.33
CA HIS A 47 -1.76 -7.29 0.96
C HIS A 47 -2.95 -6.60 0.29
N GLU A 48 -4.07 -6.53 0.99
CA GLU A 48 -5.26 -5.90 0.45
C GLU A 48 -5.02 -4.43 0.16
N THR A 49 -4.34 -3.76 1.06
CA THR A 49 -4.05 -2.34 0.88
C THR A 49 -3.13 -2.12 -0.31
N LEU A 50 -2.10 -2.95 -0.44
CA LEU A 50 -1.18 -2.83 -1.55
C LEU A 50 -1.87 -3.11 -2.88
N GLN A 51 -2.77 -4.08 -2.91
CA GLN A 51 -3.50 -4.37 -4.12
C GLN A 51 -4.41 -3.20 -4.52
N ASP A 52 -5.04 -2.57 -3.54
CA ASP A 52 -5.88 -1.41 -3.80
C ASP A 52 -5.04 -0.28 -4.37
N LEU A 53 -3.87 -0.04 -3.78
CA LEU A 53 -3.01 1.04 -4.24
C LEU A 53 -2.46 0.78 -5.64
N LEU A 54 -2.19 -0.49 -5.96
CA LEU A 54 -1.77 -0.84 -7.30
C LEU A 54 -2.90 -0.55 -8.28
N ARG A 55 -4.11 -0.92 -7.91
CA ARG A 55 -5.25 -0.73 -8.77
C ARG A 55 -5.51 0.74 -9.02
N GLU A 56 -5.24 1.57 -8.02
CA GLU A 56 -5.43 3.00 -8.13
C GLU A 56 -4.28 3.70 -8.84
N GLY A 57 -3.21 2.97 -9.11
CA GLY A 57 -2.08 3.55 -9.77
C GLY A 57 -1.10 4.29 -8.88
N ALA A 58 -1.27 4.19 -7.57
CA ALA A 58 -0.39 4.87 -6.64
C ALA A 58 0.92 4.13 -6.43
N LEU A 59 0.92 2.83 -6.64
CA LEU A 59 2.11 2.01 -6.50
C LEU A 59 2.35 1.22 -7.77
N VAL A 60 3.59 0.78 -7.94
CA VAL A 60 3.92 -0.16 -9.00
C VAL A 60 4.60 -1.33 -8.34
N MET A 61 4.57 -2.47 -8.99
CA MET A 61 5.10 -3.69 -8.43
C MET A 61 6.01 -4.36 -9.43
N ARG A 62 7.03 -5.04 -8.94
CA ARG A 62 7.81 -5.89 -9.81
C ARG A 62 8.13 -7.17 -9.05
N ALA A 63 8.23 -8.25 -9.79
CA ALA A 63 8.50 -9.54 -9.20
C ALA A 63 9.98 -9.83 -9.29
N VAL A 64 10.56 -10.31 -8.20
CA VAL A 64 11.95 -10.69 -8.17
C VAL A 64 11.95 -12.09 -7.57
N GLY A 65 12.10 -13.11 -8.42
CA GLY A 65 11.96 -14.48 -7.97
C GLY A 65 10.53 -14.70 -7.52
N LYS A 66 10.36 -15.12 -6.30
CA LYS A 66 9.03 -15.36 -5.76
C LYS A 66 8.55 -14.19 -4.91
N THR A 67 9.33 -13.13 -4.86
CA THR A 67 9.00 -11.99 -4.03
C THR A 67 8.45 -10.87 -4.88
N HIS A 68 7.42 -10.21 -4.38
CA HIS A 68 6.86 -9.05 -5.06
C HIS A 68 7.30 -7.81 -4.30
N LEU A 69 7.90 -6.88 -5.02
CA LEU A 69 8.37 -5.63 -4.42
C LEU A 69 7.48 -4.51 -4.92
N PHE A 70 7.16 -3.60 -4.03
CA PHE A 70 6.28 -2.48 -4.32
C PHE A 70 7.01 -1.19 -4.11
N ARG A 71 6.71 -0.17 -4.90
CA ARG A 71 7.26 1.16 -4.72
C ARG A 71 6.28 2.19 -5.23
N LEU A 72 6.50 3.43 -4.86
CA LEU A 72 5.62 4.49 -5.30
C LEU A 72 5.70 4.67 -6.80
N ASN A 73 4.57 4.98 -7.40
CA ASN A 73 4.53 5.32 -8.81
C ASN A 73 4.83 6.81 -8.88
N GLU A 74 6.08 7.14 -9.05
CA GLU A 74 6.52 8.52 -9.02
C GLU A 74 5.93 9.37 -10.11
N ASP A 75 5.64 8.78 -11.24
CA ASP A 75 5.03 9.53 -12.32
C ASP A 75 3.68 10.06 -11.87
N ARG A 76 2.94 9.21 -11.16
CA ARG A 76 1.65 9.61 -10.70
C ARG A 76 1.78 10.65 -9.61
N ALA A 77 2.75 10.51 -8.73
CA ALA A 77 2.95 11.44 -7.66
C ALA A 77 3.32 12.81 -8.18
N ILE A 78 4.09 12.85 -9.24
CA ILE A 78 4.49 14.11 -9.81
C ILE A 78 3.33 14.83 -10.43
N VAL A 79 2.48 14.10 -11.05
CA VAL A 79 1.33 14.69 -11.69
C VAL A 79 0.52 15.52 -10.74
N ARG A 80 0.56 15.20 -9.52
CA ARG A 80 -0.16 15.87 -8.61
C ARG A 80 0.23 17.17 -8.42
N GLU A 81 1.24 17.55 -8.65
CA GLU A 81 1.72 18.80 -8.45
C GLU A 81 1.18 19.65 -9.12
#